data_3636a7f98a62180d6db8f6f096976125
#
_entry.id   3636a7f98a62180d6db8f6f096976125
#
_cell.length_a   1.000
_cell.length_b   1.000
_cell.length_c   1.000
_cell.angle_alpha   90.00
_cell.angle_beta   90.00
_cell.angle_gamma   90.00
#
_symmetry.space_group_name_H-M   'P 1'
#
loop_
_entity.id
_entity.type
_entity.pdbx_description
1 polymer ?
#
loop_
_entity_poly.entity_id
_entity_poly.type
_entity_poly.pdbx_seq_one_letter_code
_entity_poly.pdbx_strand_id
1 'polypeptide(L)'
;MRDFYSKGRSTVFAENGMCATSHPIAAQAAVDVLKDGGNAMDAAIAGAVLLGICEPQMTGIGGDCFVLFSPAGRDDVLAMNGSGRAPVDLTADKLREAGHDKVPLRDPSACLLYTSPSPRDS
;
A
#
# COMPACT_ATOMS: atom_id res chain seq x y z
N MET A 1 3.55 25.67 -19.97
CA MET A 1 3.22 24.99 -18.70
C MET A 1 3.65 23.53 -18.85
N ARG A 2 4.41 22.97 -17.90
CA ARG A 2 4.84 21.57 -17.97
C ARG A 2 3.62 20.66 -17.70
N ASP A 3 3.31 19.78 -18.62
CA ASP A 3 2.25 18.79 -18.44
C ASP A 3 2.80 17.64 -17.57
N PHE A 4 2.31 17.54 -16.35
CA PHE A 4 2.71 16.48 -15.41
C PHE A 4 2.03 15.14 -15.68
N TYR A 5 1.06 15.09 -16.56
CA TYR A 5 0.35 13.88 -16.97
C TYR A 5 0.91 13.28 -18.26
N SER A 6 1.75 14.01 -18.98
CA SER A 6 2.43 13.46 -20.14
C SER A 6 3.60 12.55 -19.71
N LYS A 7 3.69 11.37 -20.30
CA LYS A 7 4.80 10.43 -20.08
C LYS A 7 6.08 11.03 -20.68
N GLY A 8 6.77 11.85 -19.90
CA GLY A 8 7.97 12.57 -20.32
C GLY A 8 9.29 11.98 -19.81
N ARG A 9 9.31 10.74 -19.35
CA ARG A 9 10.53 10.09 -18.85
C ARG A 9 11.00 9.01 -19.79
N SER A 10 12.31 8.96 -20.04
CA SER A 10 12.95 7.84 -20.71
C SER A 10 12.78 6.57 -19.89
N THR A 11 12.73 5.43 -20.58
CA THR A 11 12.78 4.12 -19.92
C THR A 11 14.05 3.99 -19.10
N VAL A 12 13.93 3.53 -17.88
CA VAL A 12 15.05 3.27 -16.97
C VAL A 12 15.35 1.79 -17.00
N PHE A 13 16.62 1.46 -17.14
CA PHE A 13 17.13 0.08 -17.08
C PHE A 13 18.04 -0.03 -15.86
N ALA A 14 17.98 -1.14 -15.15
CA ALA A 14 18.84 -1.44 -14.01
C ALA A 14 19.29 -2.92 -14.11
N GLU A 15 20.57 -3.17 -13.85
CA GLU A 15 21.15 -4.51 -13.93
C GLU A 15 20.95 -5.30 -12.63
N ASN A 16 21.10 -4.66 -11.47
CA ASN A 16 21.15 -5.35 -10.19
C ASN A 16 19.87 -5.23 -9.34
N GLY A 17 19.01 -4.29 -9.66
CA GLY A 17 17.76 -4.08 -8.94
C GLY A 17 17.15 -2.71 -9.22
N MET A 18 15.86 -2.62 -9.00
CA MET A 18 15.08 -1.39 -9.26
C MET A 18 13.97 -1.26 -8.23
N CYS A 19 13.66 -0.03 -7.85
CA CYS A 19 12.47 0.31 -7.10
C CYS A 19 11.66 1.37 -7.84
N ALA A 20 10.36 1.15 -7.99
CA ALA A 20 9.41 2.12 -8.52
C ALA A 20 8.36 2.42 -7.45
N THR A 21 8.26 3.67 -7.06
CA THR A 21 7.30 4.18 -6.06
C THR A 21 7.00 5.65 -6.32
N SER A 22 5.99 6.19 -5.66
CA SER A 22 5.53 7.57 -5.84
C SER A 22 6.51 8.63 -5.31
N HIS A 23 7.29 8.29 -4.27
CA HIS A 23 8.17 9.26 -3.62
C HIS A 23 9.66 8.91 -3.78
N PRO A 24 10.52 9.88 -4.21
CA PRO A 24 11.92 9.60 -4.51
C PRO A 24 12.74 9.17 -3.29
N ILE A 25 12.44 9.66 -2.08
CA ILE A 25 13.12 9.25 -0.85
C ILE A 25 12.85 7.77 -0.55
N ALA A 26 11.60 7.31 -0.72
CA ALA A 26 11.25 5.92 -0.54
C ALA A 26 11.94 5.01 -1.59
N ALA A 27 12.01 5.46 -2.85
CA ALA A 27 12.74 4.76 -3.90
C ALA A 27 14.23 4.63 -3.57
N GLN A 28 14.86 5.72 -3.10
CA GLN A 28 16.27 5.73 -2.74
C GLN A 28 16.56 4.75 -1.60
N ALA A 29 15.78 4.80 -0.52
CA ALA A 29 15.98 3.90 0.62
C ALA A 29 15.81 2.41 0.23
N ALA A 30 14.81 2.10 -0.60
CA ALA A 30 14.63 0.73 -1.11
C ALA A 30 15.83 0.26 -1.95
N VAL A 31 16.39 1.14 -2.81
CA VAL A 31 17.59 0.83 -3.60
C VAL A 31 18.81 0.68 -2.70
N ASP A 32 18.95 1.48 -1.64
CA ASP A 32 20.07 1.36 -0.71
C ASP A 32 20.01 0.05 0.08
N VAL A 33 18.81 -0.41 0.51
CA VAL A 33 18.63 -1.75 1.09
C VAL A 33 19.11 -2.86 0.13
N LEU A 34 18.78 -2.74 -1.17
CA LEU A 34 19.25 -3.72 -2.17
C LEU A 34 20.77 -3.70 -2.33
N LYS A 35 21.42 -2.50 -2.30
CA LYS A 35 22.87 -2.36 -2.37
C LYS A 35 23.58 -2.94 -1.14
N ASP A 36 22.95 -2.84 0.02
CA ASP A 36 23.47 -3.37 1.29
C ASP A 36 23.25 -4.89 1.42
N GLY A 37 22.71 -5.54 0.39
CA GLY A 37 22.52 -6.98 0.33
C GLY A 37 21.15 -7.48 0.81
N GLY A 38 20.22 -6.57 1.07
CA GLY A 38 18.82 -6.91 1.34
C GLY A 38 18.12 -7.48 0.10
N ASN A 39 17.06 -8.24 0.31
CA ASN A 39 16.25 -8.79 -0.76
C ASN A 39 15.12 -7.81 -1.20
N ALA A 40 14.37 -8.18 -2.23
CA ALA A 40 13.30 -7.36 -2.76
C ALA A 40 12.17 -7.09 -1.74
N MET A 41 11.92 -8.02 -0.82
CA MET A 41 10.92 -7.85 0.24
C MET A 41 11.41 -6.81 1.27
N ASP A 42 12.67 -6.90 1.69
CA ASP A 42 13.28 -5.94 2.61
C ASP A 42 13.22 -4.51 2.03
N ALA A 43 13.57 -4.38 0.74
CA ALA A 43 13.50 -3.12 0.01
C ALA A 43 12.06 -2.57 -0.09
N ALA A 44 11.10 -3.43 -0.39
CA ALA A 44 9.69 -3.05 -0.48
C ALA A 44 9.15 -2.57 0.87
N ILE A 45 9.50 -3.25 1.97
CA ILE A 45 9.11 -2.87 3.33
C ILE A 45 9.71 -1.51 3.70
N ALA A 46 11.02 -1.32 3.47
CA ALA A 46 11.69 -0.05 3.75
C ALA A 46 11.05 1.13 2.99
N GLY A 47 10.76 0.93 1.70
CA GLY A 47 10.05 1.92 0.89
C GLY A 47 8.64 2.22 1.40
N ALA A 48 7.86 1.19 1.74
CA ALA A 48 6.50 1.33 2.23
C ALA A 48 6.44 2.08 3.59
N VAL A 49 7.35 1.79 4.50
CA VAL A 49 7.44 2.49 5.80
C VAL A 49 7.74 3.98 5.60
N LEU A 50 8.67 4.30 4.70
CA LEU A 50 8.99 5.70 4.38
C LEU A 50 7.84 6.43 3.68
N LEU A 51 7.07 5.76 2.84
CA LEU A 51 5.87 6.35 2.25
C LEU A 51 4.86 6.78 3.32
N GLY A 52 4.72 6.01 4.39
CA GLY A 52 3.87 6.41 5.53
C GLY A 52 4.28 7.72 6.21
N ILE A 53 5.55 8.12 6.06
CA ILE A 53 6.08 9.41 6.54
C ILE A 53 6.00 10.48 5.47
N CYS A 54 6.38 10.15 4.22
CA CYS A 54 6.48 11.11 3.11
C CYS A 54 5.13 11.43 2.47
N GLU A 55 4.19 10.49 2.50
CA GLU A 55 2.85 10.58 1.90
C GLU A 55 1.76 10.11 2.88
N PRO A 56 1.67 10.70 4.09
CA PRO A 56 0.78 10.21 5.16
C PRO A 56 -0.70 10.26 4.79
N GLN A 57 -1.08 11.06 3.77
CA GLN A 57 -2.44 11.15 3.25
C GLN A 57 -2.82 9.97 2.35
N MET A 58 -1.86 9.19 1.86
CA MET A 58 -2.07 8.11 0.91
C MET A 58 -1.79 6.73 1.51
N THR A 59 -0.89 6.65 2.48
CA THR A 59 -0.45 5.38 3.04
C THR A 59 -0.06 5.52 4.51
N GLY A 60 -0.10 4.42 5.24
CA GLY A 60 0.28 4.37 6.65
C GLY A 60 0.38 2.93 7.14
N ILE A 61 1.01 2.75 8.30
CA ILE A 61 1.29 1.43 8.87
C ILE A 61 0.01 0.63 9.22
N GLY A 62 -1.11 1.33 9.41
CA GLY A 62 -2.42 0.73 9.66
C GLY A 62 -3.28 0.55 8.39
N GLY A 63 -2.76 0.86 7.20
CA GLY A 63 -3.48 0.76 5.94
C GLY A 63 -3.53 -0.66 5.37
N ASP A 64 -4.28 -0.83 4.28
CA ASP A 64 -4.32 -2.09 3.53
C ASP A 64 -2.95 -2.40 2.94
N CYS A 65 -2.60 -3.69 2.90
CA CYS A 65 -1.36 -4.15 2.31
C CYS A 65 -1.59 -5.37 1.41
N PHE A 66 -1.20 -5.27 0.16
CA PHE A 66 -1.25 -6.38 -0.80
C PHE A 66 0.16 -6.67 -1.28
N VAL A 67 0.53 -7.94 -1.27
CA VAL A 67 1.89 -8.36 -1.65
C VAL A 67 1.82 -9.50 -2.64
N LEU A 68 2.63 -9.40 -3.71
CA LEU A 68 3.04 -10.50 -4.56
C LEU A 68 4.56 -10.62 -4.45
N PHE A 69 5.05 -11.79 -4.08
CA PHE A 69 6.46 -12.01 -3.84
C PHE A 69 6.92 -13.33 -4.46
N SER A 70 7.98 -13.24 -5.26
CA SER A 70 8.68 -14.41 -5.82
C SER A 70 10.00 -14.59 -5.07
N PRO A 71 10.10 -15.59 -4.17
CA PRO A 71 11.34 -15.85 -3.45
C PRO A 71 12.44 -16.35 -4.38
N ALA A 72 13.68 -15.96 -4.11
CA ALA A 72 14.82 -16.46 -4.87
C ALA A 72 14.92 -18.00 -4.83
N GLY A 73 15.16 -18.62 -5.99
CA GLY A 73 15.30 -20.08 -6.11
C GLY A 73 13.98 -20.87 -6.04
N ARG A 74 12.84 -20.20 -6.14
CA ARG A 74 11.51 -20.82 -6.21
C ARG A 74 10.79 -20.35 -7.47
N ASP A 75 9.97 -21.25 -8.03
CA ASP A 75 9.15 -20.94 -9.23
C ASP A 75 7.74 -20.45 -8.88
N ASP A 76 7.38 -20.45 -7.60
CA ASP A 76 6.07 -20.01 -7.12
C ASP A 76 6.07 -18.53 -6.72
N VAL A 77 4.87 -17.94 -6.76
CA VAL A 77 4.60 -16.59 -6.27
C VAL A 77 3.75 -16.68 -5.01
N LEU A 78 4.24 -16.10 -3.93
CA LEU A 78 3.49 -15.95 -2.69
C LEU A 78 2.62 -14.69 -2.81
N ALA A 79 1.37 -14.81 -2.36
CA ALA A 79 0.43 -13.69 -2.32
C ALA A 79 -0.07 -13.45 -0.90
N MET A 80 -0.14 -12.19 -0.49
CA MET A 80 -0.77 -11.78 0.76
C MET A 80 -1.87 -10.75 0.45
N ASN A 81 -3.04 -10.99 1.02
CA ASN A 81 -4.13 -10.03 1.05
C ASN A 81 -4.29 -9.54 2.49
N GLY A 82 -3.78 -8.35 2.76
CA GLY A 82 -3.88 -7.64 4.04
C GLY A 82 -4.90 -6.51 4.01
N SER A 83 -6.03 -6.70 3.31
CA SER A 83 -7.14 -5.75 3.37
C SER A 83 -7.82 -5.78 4.73
N GLY A 84 -8.31 -4.62 5.18
CA GLY A 84 -9.13 -4.50 6.38
C GLY A 84 -10.43 -5.31 6.27
N ARG A 85 -10.97 -5.70 7.41
CA ARG A 85 -12.27 -6.39 7.48
C ARG A 85 -13.39 -5.37 7.59
N ALA A 86 -14.51 -5.63 6.93
CA ALA A 86 -15.73 -4.88 7.17
C ALA A 86 -16.19 -5.12 8.62
N PRO A 87 -16.75 -4.09 9.31
CA PRO A 87 -17.40 -4.29 10.59
C PRO A 87 -18.50 -5.35 10.47
N VAL A 88 -18.60 -6.23 11.47
CA VAL A 88 -19.56 -7.36 11.45
C VAL A 88 -21.00 -6.89 11.28
N ASP A 89 -21.31 -5.72 11.85
CA ASP A 89 -22.65 -5.14 11.82
C ASP A 89 -22.95 -4.30 10.56
N LEU A 90 -21.96 -4.06 9.70
CA LEU A 90 -22.15 -3.29 8.47
C LEU A 90 -22.66 -4.21 7.35
N THR A 91 -23.98 -4.21 7.18
CA THR A 91 -24.65 -4.96 6.10
C THR A 91 -25.15 -4.01 5.01
N ALA A 92 -25.31 -4.54 3.80
CA ALA A 92 -25.89 -3.79 2.69
C ALA A 92 -27.29 -3.26 3.00
N ASP A 93 -28.08 -4.01 3.77
CA ASP A 93 -29.44 -3.61 4.13
C ASP A 93 -29.43 -2.44 5.12
N LYS A 94 -28.59 -2.47 6.14
CA LYS A 94 -28.42 -1.34 7.05
C LYS A 94 -27.99 -0.05 6.32
N LEU A 95 -27.11 -0.16 5.32
CA LEU A 95 -26.71 0.99 4.52
C LEU A 95 -27.89 1.53 3.67
N ARG A 96 -28.69 0.64 3.07
CA ARG A 96 -29.90 1.04 2.31
C ARG A 96 -30.95 1.67 3.21
N GLU A 97 -31.19 1.11 4.39
CA GLU A 97 -32.10 1.68 5.41
C GLU A 97 -31.63 3.07 5.86
N ALA A 98 -30.31 3.31 5.92
CA ALA A 98 -29.75 4.62 6.19
C ALA A 98 -29.76 5.59 4.97
N GLY A 99 -30.33 5.17 3.84
CA GLY A 99 -30.48 5.99 2.65
C GLY A 99 -29.26 6.03 1.72
N HIS A 100 -28.35 5.06 1.86
CA HIS A 100 -27.16 5.00 1.02
C HIS A 100 -27.32 3.97 -0.10
N ASP A 101 -27.16 4.38 -1.36
CA ASP A 101 -27.12 3.50 -2.54
C ASP A 101 -25.77 2.80 -2.70
N LYS A 102 -24.73 3.32 -2.04
CA LYS A 102 -23.36 2.81 -2.07
C LYS A 102 -22.67 3.11 -0.75
N VAL A 103 -21.58 2.39 -0.45
CA VAL A 103 -20.77 2.66 0.73
C VAL A 103 -20.22 4.09 0.66
N PRO A 104 -20.50 4.95 1.64
CA PRO A 104 -20.02 6.32 1.64
C PRO A 104 -18.50 6.38 1.84
N LEU A 105 -17.80 7.20 1.03
CA LEU A 105 -16.33 7.27 1.02
C LEU A 105 -15.71 7.91 2.27
N ARG A 106 -16.48 8.67 3.03
CA ARG A 106 -15.97 9.49 4.16
C ARG A 106 -16.90 9.48 5.37
N ASP A 107 -17.56 8.40 5.60
CA ASP A 107 -18.44 8.23 6.77
C ASP A 107 -17.74 7.32 7.79
N PRO A 108 -17.65 7.70 9.08
CA PRO A 108 -17.07 6.86 10.12
C PRO A 108 -17.73 5.48 10.26
N SER A 109 -19.03 5.37 9.93
CA SER A 109 -19.78 4.11 9.95
C SER A 109 -19.43 3.15 8.80
N ALA A 110 -18.75 3.66 7.77
CA ALA A 110 -18.41 2.90 6.56
C ALA A 110 -16.90 2.77 6.35
N CYS A 111 -16.10 3.05 7.37
CA CYS A 111 -14.65 2.88 7.29
C CYS A 111 -14.33 1.37 7.23
N LEU A 112 -14.04 0.88 6.03
CA LEU A 112 -13.67 -0.52 5.77
C LEU A 112 -12.18 -0.81 6.02
N LEU A 113 -11.40 0.21 6.39
CA LEU A 113 -9.94 0.17 6.47
C LEU A 113 -9.42 0.00 7.92
N TYR A 114 -10.10 -0.79 8.75
CA TYR A 114 -9.56 -1.18 10.05
C TYR A 114 -8.63 -2.38 9.87
N THR A 115 -7.38 -2.12 9.56
CA THR A 115 -6.36 -3.15 9.42
C THR A 115 -5.64 -3.49 10.71
N SER A 116 -5.67 -2.60 11.70
CA SER A 116 -5.12 -2.84 13.03
C SER A 116 -6.17 -2.57 14.09
N PRO A 117 -6.38 -3.48 15.05
CA PRO A 117 -7.24 -3.20 16.20
C PRO A 117 -6.70 -1.97 16.94
N SER A 118 -7.51 -0.93 17.02
CA SER A 118 -7.21 0.23 17.83
C SER A 118 -7.33 -0.16 19.30
N PRO A 119 -6.49 0.36 20.20
CA PRO A 119 -6.68 0.21 21.64
C PRO A 119 -8.02 0.72 22.17
N ARG A 120 -8.80 1.41 21.32
CA ARG A 120 -10.15 1.89 21.63
C ARG A 120 -11.25 0.90 21.32
N ASP A 121 -10.92 -0.20 20.63
CA ASP A 121 -11.89 -1.22 20.21
C ASP A 121 -11.91 -2.43 21.17
N SER A 122 -11.25 -2.32 22.32
CA SER A 122 -11.20 -3.32 23.41
C SER A 122 -12.09 -2.93 24.59
#